data_5ee51359e148cd9ba9526f4812ad316e
#
_entry.id   5ee51359e148cd9ba9526f4812ad316e
#
_cell.length_a   1.000
_cell.length_b   1.000
_cell.length_c   1.000
_cell.angle_alpha   90.00
_cell.angle_beta   90.00
_cell.angle_gamma   90.00
#
_symmetry.space_group_name_H-M   'P 1'
#
loop_
_entity.id
_entity.type
_entity.pdbx_description
1 polymer ?
#
loop_
_entity_poly.entity_id
_entity_poly.type
_entity_poly.pdbx_seq_one_letter_code
_entity_poly.pdbx_strand_id
1 'polypeptide(L)'
;MCHNNPASSTSPVRVLVHSRVTRRHPDLTERDVLAAWHHATDAAQRPGTDQWVAIGPAPDGRMVEMVAESLPQGWLIYHAMTPPTRKTTTEIRAARRRTQ
;
A
#
# COMPACT_ATOMS: atom_id res chain seq x y z
N MET A 1 4.86 -20.85 24.72
CA MET A 1 4.96 -20.79 23.95
C MET A 1 5.09 -20.61 23.29
N CYS A 2 5.00 -20.42 23.26
CA CYS A 2 5.13 -20.22 22.33
C CYS A 2 5.28 -20.09 21.75
N HIS A 3 5.17 -19.92 21.65
CA HIS A 3 5.24 -19.74 20.89
C HIS A 3 5.36 -19.53 20.20
N ASN A 4 5.19 -19.41 20.39
CA ASN A 4 5.30 -19.11 19.51
C ASN A 4 5.24 -18.95 18.78
N ASN A 5 5.05 -18.74 18.81
CA ASN A 5 5.01 -18.36 17.90
C ASN A 5 5.03 -18.43 17.10
N PRO A 6 4.67 -18.86 17.13
CA PRO A 6 4.79 -18.79 15.96
C PRO A 6 4.91 -18.35 15.25
N ALA A 7 4.25 -18.28 15.60
CA ALA A 7 4.35 -17.41 14.47
C ALA A 7 5.55 -16.62 14.52
N SER A 8 5.95 -16.66 15.54
CA SER A 8 7.05 -15.89 15.66
C SER A 8 8.18 -16.32 14.89
N SER A 9 8.17 -17.47 14.60
CA SER A 9 9.12 -17.85 13.64
C SER A 9 8.71 -17.36 12.29
N THR A 10 7.67 -16.62 12.21
CA THR A 10 7.26 -16.05 10.97
C THR A 10 8.20 -14.95 10.57
N SER A 11 8.65 -14.94 9.35
CA SER A 11 9.43 -13.84 8.81
C SER A 11 8.57 -12.57 8.78
N PRO A 12 9.13 -11.43 9.11
CA PRO A 12 8.37 -10.20 9.00
C PRO A 12 7.93 -9.96 7.56
N VAL A 13 6.75 -9.40 7.42
CA VAL A 13 6.23 -9.01 6.12
C VAL A 13 7.12 -7.89 5.55
N ARG A 14 7.59 -8.08 4.35
CA ARG A 14 8.44 -7.10 3.69
C ARG A 14 7.62 -6.18 2.83
N VAL A 15 7.88 -4.89 2.94
CA VAL A 15 7.26 -3.90 2.08
C VAL A 15 8.39 -3.18 1.35
N LEU A 16 8.42 -3.35 0.04
CA LEU A 16 9.45 -2.78 -0.80
C LEU A 16 8.85 -1.68 -1.65
N VAL A 17 9.59 -0.60 -1.85
CA VAL A 17 9.19 0.49 -2.72
C VAL A 17 10.09 0.46 -3.94
N HIS A 18 9.50 0.29 -5.12
CA HIS A 18 10.26 0.27 -6.36
C HIS A 18 10.91 1.64 -6.58
N SER A 19 12.16 1.65 -7.03
CA SER A 19 12.90 2.90 -7.20
C SER A 19 12.23 3.89 -8.16
N ARG A 20 11.43 3.40 -9.10
CA ARG A 20 10.71 4.28 -10.04
C ARG A 20 9.74 5.22 -9.31
N VAL A 21 9.24 4.82 -8.14
CA VAL A 21 8.27 5.61 -7.39
C VAL A 21 8.84 6.98 -7.05
N THR A 22 9.99 6.99 -6.40
CA THR A 22 10.60 8.26 -5.99
C THR A 22 11.20 9.03 -7.15
N ARG A 23 11.56 8.33 -8.24
CA ARG A 23 12.03 9.02 -9.44
C ARG A 23 10.90 9.78 -10.15
N ARG A 24 9.69 9.21 -10.17
CA ARG A 24 8.55 9.84 -10.83
C ARG A 24 7.89 10.91 -9.98
N HIS A 25 7.95 10.72 -8.67
CA HIS A 25 7.32 11.64 -7.72
C HIS A 25 8.34 11.99 -6.64
N PRO A 26 9.34 12.85 -6.97
CA PRO A 26 10.42 13.17 -6.04
C PRO A 26 9.97 13.94 -4.80
N ASP A 27 8.73 14.43 -4.77
CA ASP A 27 8.15 15.03 -3.58
C ASP A 27 7.77 13.99 -2.53
N LEU A 28 7.83 12.69 -2.87
CA LEU A 28 7.58 11.60 -1.94
C LEU A 28 8.87 10.81 -1.77
N THR A 29 9.33 10.70 -0.52
CA THR A 29 10.48 9.85 -0.22
C THR A 29 10.01 8.42 -0.01
N GLU A 30 10.94 7.46 -0.06
CA GLU A 30 10.61 6.09 0.27
C GLU A 30 9.97 5.99 1.65
N ARG A 31 10.48 6.75 2.62
CA ARG A 31 9.96 6.77 3.97
C ARG A 31 8.51 7.26 4.00
N ASP A 32 8.19 8.30 3.20
CA ASP A 32 6.83 8.81 3.11
C ASP A 32 5.88 7.72 2.62
N VAL A 33 6.31 6.98 1.58
CA VAL A 33 5.49 5.94 0.98
C VAL A 33 5.29 4.77 1.94
N LEU A 34 6.36 4.35 2.61
CA LEU A 34 6.26 3.26 3.59
C LEU A 34 5.34 3.61 4.74
N ALA A 35 5.43 4.84 5.25
CA ALA A 35 4.55 5.29 6.31
C ALA A 35 3.09 5.33 5.85
N ALA A 36 2.85 5.83 4.64
CA ALA A 36 1.50 5.90 4.09
C ALA A 36 0.92 4.49 3.91
N TRP A 37 1.72 3.53 3.49
CA TRP A 37 1.29 2.15 3.36
C TRP A 37 0.94 1.55 4.71
N HIS A 38 1.81 1.74 5.68
CA HIS A 38 1.62 1.21 7.03
C HIS A 38 0.38 1.78 7.70
N HIS A 39 0.07 3.04 7.44
CA HIS A 39 -1.08 3.72 8.04
C HIS A 39 -2.26 3.86 7.07
N ALA A 40 -2.30 3.04 6.03
CA ALA A 40 -3.37 3.12 5.03
C ALA A 40 -4.74 3.00 5.69
N THR A 41 -5.63 3.92 5.33
CA THR A 41 -6.99 3.96 5.85
C THR A 41 -7.96 3.26 4.92
N ASP A 42 -7.61 3.13 3.66
CA ASP A 42 -8.46 2.55 2.64
C ASP A 42 -7.62 1.68 1.73
N ALA A 43 -8.11 0.50 1.42
CA ALA A 43 -7.42 -0.40 0.51
C ALA A 43 -8.42 -1.33 -0.15
N ALA A 44 -8.09 -1.78 -1.35
CA ALA A 44 -8.91 -2.74 -2.07
C ALA A 44 -8.05 -3.52 -3.06
N GLN A 45 -8.36 -4.80 -3.21
CA GLN A 45 -7.72 -5.63 -4.22
C GLN A 45 -8.44 -5.45 -5.55
N ARG A 46 -7.68 -5.36 -6.63
CA ARG A 46 -8.25 -5.38 -7.97
C ARG A 46 -8.68 -6.80 -8.29
N PRO A 47 -9.95 -6.99 -8.68
CA PRO A 47 -10.47 -8.34 -8.90
C PRO A 47 -9.64 -9.15 -9.89
N GLY A 48 -9.35 -10.40 -9.52
CA GLY A 48 -8.61 -11.31 -10.40
C GLY A 48 -7.14 -11.02 -10.53
N THR A 49 -6.58 -10.18 -9.67
CA THR A 49 -5.16 -9.81 -9.74
C THR A 49 -4.51 -9.89 -8.37
N ASP A 50 -3.17 -9.79 -8.37
CA ASP A 50 -2.41 -9.64 -7.13
C ASP A 50 -2.14 -8.17 -6.81
N GLN A 51 -2.84 -7.25 -7.49
CA GLN A 51 -2.65 -5.82 -7.30
C GLN A 51 -3.62 -5.26 -6.29
N TRP A 52 -3.11 -4.37 -5.44
CA TRP A 52 -3.90 -3.67 -4.45
C TRP A 52 -3.70 -2.17 -4.61
N VAL A 53 -4.78 -1.43 -4.42
CA VAL A 53 -4.72 0.03 -4.35
C VAL A 53 -4.98 0.43 -2.91
N ALA A 54 -4.29 1.46 -2.43
CA ALA A 54 -4.42 1.90 -1.06
C ALA A 54 -4.25 3.41 -0.98
N ILE A 55 -4.82 3.99 0.06
CA ILE A 55 -4.67 5.42 0.36
C ILE A 55 -4.33 5.53 1.84
N GLY A 56 -3.30 6.27 2.15
CA GLY A 56 -2.90 6.51 3.53
C GLY A 56 -2.11 7.79 3.69
N PRO A 57 -1.94 8.26 4.93
CA PRO A 57 -1.23 9.51 5.20
C PRO A 57 0.27 9.32 5.29
N ALA A 58 1.02 10.21 4.65
CA ALA A 58 2.43 10.37 4.90
C ALA A 58 2.63 11.03 6.27
N PRO A 59 3.86 11.04 6.81
CA PRO A 59 4.09 11.64 8.13
C PRO A 59 3.68 13.09 8.26
N ASP A 60 3.72 13.85 7.16
CA ASP A 60 3.31 15.26 7.17
C ASP A 60 1.81 15.44 6.94
N GLY A 61 1.05 14.36 6.84
CA GLY A 61 -0.39 14.42 6.69
C GLY A 61 -0.89 14.41 5.26
N ARG A 62 0.01 14.52 4.26
CA ARG A 62 -0.43 14.42 2.87
C ARG A 62 -0.98 13.02 2.61
N MET A 63 -2.13 12.94 1.95
CA MET A 63 -2.67 11.65 1.58
C MET A 63 -1.99 11.14 0.32
N VAL A 64 -1.65 9.87 0.31
CA VAL A 64 -0.89 9.24 -0.77
C VAL A 64 -1.68 8.05 -1.30
N GLU A 65 -1.86 8.00 -2.62
CA GLU A 65 -2.39 6.79 -3.25
C GLU A 65 -1.22 5.90 -3.63
N MET A 66 -1.42 4.60 -3.52
CA MET A 66 -0.39 3.62 -3.80
C MET A 66 -0.98 2.44 -4.54
N VAL A 67 -0.18 1.84 -5.42
CA VAL A 67 -0.52 0.56 -6.02
C VAL A 67 0.63 -0.39 -5.72
N ALA A 68 0.27 -1.56 -5.20
CA ALA A 68 1.25 -2.56 -4.81
C ALA A 68 0.86 -3.92 -5.36
N GLU A 69 1.86 -4.74 -5.56
CA GLU A 69 1.66 -6.14 -5.92
C GLU A 69 1.90 -7.00 -4.69
N SER A 70 1.00 -7.93 -4.44
CA SER A 70 1.15 -8.89 -3.35
C SER A 70 2.18 -9.93 -3.74
N LEU A 71 3.15 -10.15 -2.89
CA LEU A 71 4.21 -11.14 -3.07
C LEU A 71 4.05 -12.22 -2.00
N PRO A 72 4.68 -13.40 -2.17
CA PRO A 72 4.55 -14.46 -1.16
C PRO A 72 4.89 -14.04 0.25
N GLN A 73 5.82 -13.11 0.42
CA GLN A 73 6.23 -12.68 1.76
C GLN A 73 6.13 -11.18 1.96
N GLY A 74 5.28 -10.50 1.19
CA GLY A 74 5.16 -9.07 1.39
C GLY A 74 4.52 -8.34 0.24
N TRP A 75 4.99 -7.12 0.00
CA TRP A 75 4.39 -6.20 -0.94
C TRP A 75 5.46 -5.47 -1.72
N LEU A 76 5.18 -5.20 -2.99
CA LEU A 76 6.02 -4.32 -3.81
C LEU A 76 5.17 -3.14 -4.25
N ILE A 77 5.45 -1.97 -3.68
CA ILE A 77 4.77 -0.73 -4.08
C ILE A 77 5.49 -0.21 -5.31
N TYR A 78 4.78 -0.12 -6.43
CA TYR A 78 5.40 0.34 -7.68
C TYR A 78 4.79 1.63 -8.21
N HIS A 79 3.82 2.19 -7.52
CA HIS A 79 3.23 3.48 -7.83
C HIS A 79 2.82 4.17 -6.53
N ALA A 80 3.13 5.46 -6.44
CA ALA A 80 2.65 6.30 -5.34
C ALA A 80 2.59 7.74 -5.83
N MET A 81 1.56 8.47 -5.43
CA MET A 81 1.46 9.89 -5.74
C MET A 81 0.56 10.59 -4.73
N THR A 82 0.70 11.90 -4.65
CA THR A 82 -0.13 12.73 -3.79
C THR A 82 -0.55 13.99 -4.55
N PRO A 83 -1.77 14.46 -4.41
CA PRO A 83 -2.87 13.84 -3.68
C PRO A 83 -3.44 12.65 -4.45
N PRO A 84 -4.29 11.83 -3.81
CA PRO A 84 -4.92 10.70 -4.50
C PRO A 84 -5.80 11.18 -5.65
N THR A 85 -5.83 10.39 -6.72
CA THR A 85 -6.67 10.73 -7.87
C THR A 85 -8.11 10.30 -7.60
N ARG A 86 -9.04 10.93 -8.32
CA ARG A 86 -10.45 10.54 -8.27
C ARG A 86 -10.63 9.10 -8.72
N LYS A 87 -9.84 8.67 -9.70
CA LYS A 87 -9.92 7.31 -10.22
C LYS A 87 -9.68 6.29 -9.11
N THR A 88 -8.62 6.46 -8.33
CA THR A 88 -8.30 5.53 -7.25
C THR A 88 -9.35 5.56 -6.16
N THR A 89 -9.81 6.75 -5.77
CA THR A 89 -10.86 6.88 -4.76
C THR A 89 -12.14 6.17 -5.21
N THR A 90 -12.52 6.34 -6.47
CA THR A 90 -13.71 5.70 -7.02
C THR A 90 -13.55 4.19 -7.06
N GLU A 91 -12.36 3.71 -7.43
CA GLU A 91 -12.08 2.28 -7.49
C GLU A 91 -12.24 1.64 -6.11
N ILE A 92 -11.71 2.27 -5.07
CA ILE A 92 -11.81 1.74 -3.71
C ILE A 92 -13.26 1.72 -3.24
N ARG A 93 -14.02 2.78 -3.50
CA ARG A 93 -15.43 2.83 -3.14
C ARG A 93 -16.24 1.74 -3.82
N ALA A 94 -15.96 1.50 -5.10
CA ALA A 94 -16.66 0.44 -5.84
C ALA A 94 -16.35 -0.93 -5.24
N ALA A 95 -15.10 -1.17 -4.84
CA ALA A 95 -14.72 -2.42 -4.23
C ALA A 95 -15.44 -2.64 -2.90
N ARG A 96 -15.59 -1.59 -2.10
CA ARG A 96 -16.32 -1.68 -0.82
C ARG A 96 -17.78 -2.05 -1.03
N ARG A 97 -18.40 -1.47 -2.04
CA ARG A 97 -19.82 -1.80 -2.33
C ARG A 97 -19.97 -3.25 -2.74
N ARG A 98 -18.97 -3.81 -3.45
CA ARG A 98 -19.03 -5.21 -3.87
C ARG A 98 -18.89 -6.19 -2.70
N THR A 99 -18.27 -5.79 -1.62
CA THR A 99 -18.06 -6.68 -0.48
C THR A 99 -19.11 -6.57 0.61
N GLN A 100 -20.07 -5.70 0.45
CA GLN A 100 -21.16 -5.55 1.41
C GLN A 100 -22.31 -6.48 1.14
#